data_fde2278a965c1fbc2963f2f80dca758f
#
_entry.id   fde2278a965c1fbc2963f2f80dca758f
#
_cell.length_a   1.000
_cell.length_b   1.000
_cell.length_c   1.000
_cell.angle_alpha   90.00
_cell.angle_beta   90.00
_cell.angle_gamma   90.00
#
_symmetry.space_group_name_H-M   'P 1'
#
loop_
_entity.id
_entity.type
_entity.pdbx_description
1 polymer ?
#
loop_
_entity_poly.entity_id
_entity_poly.type
_entity_poly.pdbx_seq_one_letter_code
_entity_poly.pdbx_strand_id
1 'polypeptide(L)'
;PSAWGYISPMLRENDGWALFITTPRGKNHAFDMYNYATQTDGWFADLSGAEETGAFSNIQLDEIKAEYVSLYGKDFGAASFQQEYLCSFEAATIGSYYGNELATARAESRICEVKHDPDLKVMTSWDIGYSDDTAILFVQVLAGEVRIIDTYSSSGNNLAHYAELIASKPYD
;
A
#
# COMPACT_ATOMS: atom_id res chain seq x y z
N PRO A 1 -4.33 8.70 -11.71
CA PRO A 1 -3.70 8.20 -12.96
C PRO A 1 -4.35 8.78 -14.19
N SER A 2 -5.69 8.95 -14.20
CA SER A 2 -6.42 9.47 -15.37
C SER A 2 -6.01 10.89 -15.76
N ALA A 3 -5.86 11.80 -14.81
CA ALA A 3 -5.47 13.19 -15.08
C ALA A 3 -4.11 13.28 -15.79
N TRP A 4 -3.12 12.51 -15.35
CA TRP A 4 -1.81 12.48 -15.99
C TRP A 4 -1.86 11.97 -17.43
N GLY A 5 -2.71 10.97 -17.70
CA GLY A 5 -2.91 10.46 -19.07
C GLY A 5 -3.41 11.52 -20.06
N TYR A 6 -4.16 12.51 -19.60
CA TYR A 6 -4.62 13.64 -20.42
C TYR A 6 -3.59 14.78 -20.51
N ILE A 7 -2.89 15.08 -19.43
CA ILE A 7 -1.96 16.21 -19.37
C ILE A 7 -0.64 15.89 -20.07
N SER A 8 -0.12 14.67 -19.90
CA SER A 8 1.19 14.27 -20.45
C SER A 8 1.34 14.47 -21.97
N PRO A 9 0.37 14.10 -22.84
CA PRO A 9 0.45 14.39 -24.27
C PRO A 9 0.52 15.88 -24.60
N MET A 10 -0.25 16.70 -23.87
CA MET A 10 -0.27 18.16 -24.07
C MET A 10 1.07 18.81 -23.73
N LEU A 11 1.73 18.32 -22.65
CA LEU A 11 3.06 18.80 -22.28
C LEU A 11 4.11 18.41 -23.32
N ARG A 12 4.05 17.17 -23.82
CA ARG A 12 4.99 16.68 -24.84
C ARG A 12 4.90 17.43 -26.17
N GLU A 13 3.68 17.83 -26.58
CA GLU A 13 3.46 18.58 -27.80
C GLU A 13 4.06 20.00 -27.73
N ASN A 14 4.13 20.57 -26.52
CA ASN A 14 4.54 21.97 -26.30
C ASN A 14 5.88 22.10 -25.57
N ASP A 15 6.69 21.05 -25.49
CA ASP A 15 7.93 21.00 -24.70
C ASP A 15 7.74 21.51 -23.25
N GLY A 16 6.56 21.22 -22.72
CA GLY A 16 6.16 21.63 -21.38
C GLY A 16 6.72 20.72 -20.29
N TRP A 17 6.64 21.21 -19.07
CA TRP A 17 7.04 20.45 -17.88
C TRP A 17 5.93 20.45 -16.83
N ALA A 18 5.98 19.54 -15.89
CA ALA A 18 5.07 19.45 -14.76
C ALA A 18 5.85 19.28 -13.46
N LEU A 19 5.34 19.89 -12.39
CA LEU A 19 5.84 19.72 -11.02
C LEU A 19 4.74 19.10 -10.17
N PHE A 20 5.07 17.99 -9.52
CA PHE A 20 4.20 17.32 -8.55
C PHE A 20 4.78 17.51 -7.15
N ILE A 21 3.99 18.11 -6.27
CA ILE A 21 4.37 18.32 -4.86
C ILE A 21 3.29 17.62 -4.03
N THR A 22 3.69 16.71 -3.17
CA THR A 22 2.78 15.97 -2.30
C THR A 22 3.48 15.47 -1.05
N THR A 23 2.72 15.29 0.02
CA THR A 23 3.16 14.51 1.18
C THR A 23 2.83 13.03 0.91
N PRO A 24 3.73 12.08 1.23
CA PRO A 24 3.45 10.66 1.13
C PRO A 24 2.19 10.24 1.90
N ARG A 25 1.38 9.37 1.30
CA ARG A 25 0.19 8.78 1.93
C ARG A 25 0.10 7.29 1.61
N GLY A 26 1.06 6.53 2.15
CA GLY A 26 1.22 5.12 1.82
C GLY A 26 1.66 4.90 0.37
N LYS A 27 1.68 3.66 -0.07
CA LYS A 27 2.09 3.25 -1.43
C LYS A 27 0.94 3.40 -2.42
N ASN A 28 0.60 4.63 -2.74
CA ASN A 28 -0.42 5.00 -3.71
C ASN A 28 0.22 5.45 -5.04
N HIS A 29 -0.60 6.01 -5.94
CA HIS A 29 -0.13 6.50 -7.25
C HIS A 29 1.00 7.54 -7.18
N ALA A 30 1.13 8.31 -6.10
CA ALA A 30 2.25 9.24 -5.92
C ALA A 30 3.57 8.47 -5.66
N PHE A 31 3.50 7.36 -4.92
CA PHE A 31 4.62 6.45 -4.76
C PHE A 31 5.04 5.82 -6.09
N ASP A 32 4.08 5.37 -6.90
CA ASP A 32 4.36 4.82 -8.22
C ASP A 32 5.03 5.85 -9.15
N MET A 33 4.53 7.10 -9.13
CA MET A 33 5.13 8.21 -9.90
C MET A 33 6.53 8.55 -9.39
N TYR A 34 6.76 8.56 -8.07
CA TYR A 34 8.08 8.78 -7.49
C TYR A 34 9.07 7.70 -7.96
N ASN A 35 8.70 6.43 -7.85
CA ASN A 35 9.54 5.32 -8.32
C ASN A 35 9.80 5.39 -9.84
N TYR A 36 8.80 5.74 -10.62
CA TYR A 36 8.99 5.95 -12.06
C TYR A 36 9.98 7.08 -12.35
N ALA A 37 9.83 8.20 -11.64
CA ALA A 37 10.70 9.37 -11.83
C ALA A 37 12.16 9.11 -11.44
N THR A 38 12.41 8.33 -10.39
CA THR A 38 13.78 7.96 -9.96
C THR A 38 14.51 7.04 -10.95
N GLN A 39 13.80 6.40 -11.88
CA GLN A 39 14.33 5.42 -12.81
C GLN A 39 14.27 5.88 -14.27
N THR A 40 13.76 7.08 -14.55
CA THR A 40 13.49 7.55 -15.91
C THR A 40 14.28 8.81 -16.23
N ASP A 41 15.05 8.77 -17.29
CA ASP A 41 15.78 9.94 -17.80
C ASP A 41 14.82 11.10 -18.14
N GLY A 42 15.22 12.32 -17.81
CA GLY A 42 14.43 13.52 -18.02
C GLY A 42 13.41 13.78 -16.90
N TRP A 43 13.36 12.93 -15.88
CA TRP A 43 12.61 13.18 -14.65
C TRP A 43 13.55 13.49 -13.50
N PHE A 44 13.06 14.35 -12.61
CA PHE A 44 13.70 14.62 -11.33
C PHE A 44 12.73 14.22 -10.21
N ALA A 45 13.22 13.53 -9.21
CA ALA A 45 12.45 13.18 -8.01
C ALA A 45 13.32 13.42 -6.78
N ASP A 46 12.72 14.07 -5.80
CA ASP A 46 13.34 14.31 -4.49
C ASP A 46 12.36 13.93 -3.38
N LEU A 47 12.88 13.39 -2.29
CA LEU A 47 12.13 13.00 -1.10
C LEU A 47 12.88 13.55 0.11
N SER A 48 12.54 14.77 0.51
CA SER A 48 13.25 15.51 1.56
C SER A 48 12.44 15.57 2.84
N GLY A 49 12.83 14.76 3.82
CA GLY A 49 12.30 14.82 5.18
C GLY A 49 12.79 16.04 5.97
N ALA A 50 12.12 16.35 7.07
CA ALA A 50 12.46 17.48 7.92
C ALA A 50 13.86 17.38 8.54
N GLU A 51 14.37 16.16 8.74
CA GLU A 51 15.74 15.91 9.23
C GLU A 51 16.78 16.30 8.18
N GLU A 52 16.51 16.02 6.91
CA GLU A 52 17.43 16.27 5.79
C GLU A 52 17.46 17.74 5.39
N THR A 53 16.31 18.40 5.44
CA THR A 53 16.19 19.83 5.08
C THR A 53 16.79 20.75 6.12
N GLY A 54 16.97 20.29 7.37
CA GLY A 54 17.43 21.10 8.49
C GLY A 54 16.46 22.22 8.87
N ALA A 55 15.19 22.14 8.43
CA ALA A 55 14.15 23.13 8.74
C ALA A 55 13.81 23.15 10.24
N PHE A 56 14.03 22.02 10.92
CA PHE A 56 13.80 21.85 12.35
C PHE A 56 15.05 21.25 13.00
N SER A 57 15.35 21.68 14.22
CA SER A 57 16.34 21.01 15.07
C SER A 57 15.79 19.67 15.58
N ASN A 58 16.66 18.75 15.98
CA ASN A 58 16.25 17.45 16.54
C ASN A 58 15.35 17.63 17.78
N ILE A 59 15.60 18.65 18.61
CA ILE A 59 14.77 18.97 19.79
C ILE A 59 13.36 19.34 19.34
N GLN A 60 13.21 20.17 18.32
CA GLN A 60 11.89 20.53 17.78
C GLN A 60 11.17 19.33 17.18
N LEU A 61 11.87 18.46 16.47
CA LEU A 61 11.28 17.24 15.91
C LEU A 61 10.79 16.28 17.01
N ASP A 62 11.54 16.15 18.10
CA ASP A 62 11.11 15.35 19.26
C ASP A 62 9.87 15.94 19.95
N GLU A 63 9.83 17.28 20.11
CA GLU A 63 8.66 17.99 20.65
C GLU A 63 7.42 17.80 19.77
N ILE A 64 7.54 17.99 18.46
CA ILE A 64 6.47 17.80 17.48
C ILE A 64 5.98 16.34 17.51
N LYS A 65 6.88 15.37 17.55
CA LYS A 65 6.53 13.96 17.65
C LYS A 65 5.76 13.65 18.94
N ALA A 66 6.20 14.21 20.07
CA ALA A 66 5.51 14.08 21.35
C ALA A 66 4.10 14.71 21.31
N GLU A 67 3.94 15.85 20.66
CA GLU A 67 2.64 16.50 20.43
C GLU A 67 1.71 15.61 19.61
N TYR A 68 2.18 15.09 18.47
CA TYR A 68 1.40 14.16 17.63
C TYR A 68 0.96 12.92 18.39
N VAL A 69 1.85 12.32 19.17
CA VAL A 69 1.54 11.16 20.02
C VAL A 69 0.51 11.51 21.09
N SER A 70 0.61 12.70 21.69
CA SER A 70 -0.35 13.17 22.70
C SER A 70 -1.74 13.44 22.12
N LEU A 71 -1.83 14.05 20.95
CA LEU A 71 -3.09 14.43 20.32
C LEU A 71 -3.80 13.25 19.65
N TYR A 72 -3.06 12.34 19.04
CA TYR A 72 -3.60 11.30 18.16
C TYR A 72 -3.39 9.88 18.68
N GLY A 73 -2.74 9.72 19.83
CA GLY A 73 -2.37 8.42 20.39
C GLY A 73 -1.04 7.89 19.86
N LYS A 74 -0.47 6.91 20.58
CA LYS A 74 0.90 6.45 20.38
C LYS A 74 1.17 5.99 18.94
N ASP A 75 0.34 5.10 18.41
CA ASP A 75 0.60 4.46 17.12
C ASP A 75 0.23 5.37 15.96
N PHE A 76 -0.94 5.98 16.02
CA PHE A 76 -1.43 6.89 14.99
C PHE A 76 -0.60 8.19 14.94
N GLY A 77 -0.27 8.78 16.09
CA GLY A 77 0.54 9.98 16.15
C GLY A 77 1.96 9.75 15.64
N ALA A 78 2.58 8.61 16.01
CA ALA A 78 3.89 8.26 15.49
C ALA A 78 3.89 8.04 13.97
N ALA A 79 2.89 7.32 13.43
CA ALA A 79 2.74 7.11 11.99
C ALA A 79 2.49 8.43 11.24
N SER A 80 1.65 9.31 11.78
CA SER A 80 1.39 10.63 11.20
C SER A 80 2.63 11.51 11.18
N PHE A 81 3.43 11.51 12.26
CA PHE A 81 4.70 12.22 12.30
C PHE A 81 5.68 11.69 11.23
N GLN A 82 5.82 10.37 11.10
CA GLN A 82 6.66 9.75 10.08
C GLN A 82 6.24 10.14 8.67
N GLN A 83 4.93 10.21 8.41
CA GLN A 83 4.39 10.57 7.12
C GLN A 83 4.61 12.04 6.80
N GLU A 84 4.23 12.95 7.72
CA GLU A 84 4.18 14.40 7.45
C GLU A 84 5.56 15.08 7.58
N TYR A 85 6.42 14.60 8.49
CA TYR A 85 7.73 15.23 8.72
C TYR A 85 8.90 14.43 8.14
N LEU A 86 8.81 13.10 8.10
CA LEU A 86 9.90 12.27 7.56
C LEU A 86 9.59 11.71 6.17
N CYS A 87 8.51 12.17 5.54
CA CYS A 87 8.13 11.79 4.17
C CYS A 87 8.04 10.28 3.94
N SER A 88 7.63 9.49 4.94
CA SER A 88 7.60 8.04 4.85
C SER A 88 6.40 7.53 4.04
N PHE A 89 6.66 6.77 2.97
CA PHE A 89 5.65 5.99 2.27
C PHE A 89 5.31 4.68 2.99
N GLU A 90 6.12 4.25 3.95
CA GLU A 90 5.91 3.01 4.72
C GLU A 90 5.06 3.24 5.98
N ALA A 91 4.87 4.50 6.41
CA ALA A 91 4.02 4.80 7.55
C ALA A 91 2.64 4.20 7.33
N ALA A 92 2.10 3.54 8.34
CA ALA A 92 0.75 2.96 8.26
C ALA A 92 -0.24 4.01 7.78
N THR A 93 -0.97 3.72 6.71
CA THR A 93 -1.95 4.65 6.14
C THR A 93 -2.90 5.08 7.25
N ILE A 94 -2.99 6.39 7.47
CA ILE A 94 -3.87 6.99 8.47
C ILE A 94 -5.29 6.48 8.24
N GLY A 95 -5.88 5.82 9.25
CA GLY A 95 -7.18 5.16 9.15
C GLY A 95 -7.14 3.70 8.68
N SER A 96 -5.96 3.11 8.50
CA SER A 96 -5.84 1.67 8.25
C SER A 96 -6.25 0.87 9.49
N TYR A 97 -7.27 0.02 9.35
CA TYR A 97 -7.74 -0.85 10.45
C TYR A 97 -6.67 -1.84 10.94
N TYR A 98 -5.78 -2.29 10.05
CA TYR A 98 -4.82 -3.38 10.31
C TYR A 98 -3.37 -2.98 10.03
N GLY A 99 -3.04 -1.68 10.03
CA GLY A 99 -1.70 -1.19 9.66
C GLY A 99 -0.60 -1.74 10.55
N ASN A 100 -0.81 -1.75 11.87
CA ASN A 100 0.15 -2.25 12.87
C ASN A 100 0.25 -3.78 12.83
N GLU A 101 -0.86 -4.48 12.66
CA GLU A 101 -0.91 -5.94 12.56
C GLU A 101 -0.17 -6.43 11.32
N LEU A 102 -0.34 -5.74 10.19
CA LEU A 102 0.39 -6.04 8.94
C LEU A 102 1.88 -5.71 9.05
N ALA A 103 2.24 -4.61 9.71
CA ALA A 103 3.64 -4.28 9.97
C ALA A 103 4.31 -5.35 10.86
N THR A 104 3.62 -5.77 11.92
CA THR A 104 4.07 -6.86 12.81
C THR A 104 4.19 -8.17 12.04
N ALA A 105 3.20 -8.52 11.22
CA ALA A 105 3.22 -9.73 10.40
C ALA A 105 4.41 -9.76 9.42
N ARG A 106 4.79 -8.60 8.85
CA ARG A 106 5.99 -8.48 8.00
C ARG A 106 7.27 -8.66 8.81
N ALA A 107 7.38 -7.98 9.95
CA ALA A 107 8.54 -8.08 10.84
C ALA A 107 8.79 -9.51 11.34
N GLU A 108 7.72 -10.27 11.57
CA GLU A 108 7.73 -11.67 11.97
C GLU A 108 7.84 -12.65 10.78
N SER A 109 8.01 -12.15 9.56
CA SER A 109 8.07 -12.96 8.33
C SER A 109 6.82 -13.84 8.09
N ARG A 110 5.67 -13.46 8.65
CA ARG A 110 4.39 -14.15 8.42
C ARG A 110 3.77 -13.79 7.07
N ILE A 111 4.21 -12.69 6.44
CA ILE A 111 3.86 -12.33 5.06
C ILE A 111 5.00 -12.84 4.18
N CYS A 112 4.82 -14.02 3.61
CA CYS A 112 5.80 -14.73 2.78
C CYS A 112 5.07 -15.57 1.73
N GLU A 113 5.81 -16.24 0.85
CA GLU A 113 5.23 -17.24 -0.05
C GLU A 113 4.80 -18.48 0.76
N VAL A 114 3.48 -18.74 0.77
CA VAL A 114 2.88 -19.89 1.44
C VAL A 114 2.48 -20.92 0.40
N LYS A 115 3.14 -22.09 0.41
CA LYS A 115 2.87 -23.14 -0.54
C LYS A 115 1.55 -23.87 -0.23
N HIS A 116 0.81 -24.23 -1.29
CA HIS A 116 -0.33 -25.11 -1.20
C HIS A 116 0.11 -26.48 -0.70
N ASP A 117 -0.60 -27.01 0.29
CA ASP A 117 -0.47 -28.38 0.78
C ASP A 117 -1.58 -29.22 0.17
N PRO A 118 -1.28 -30.20 -0.70
CA PRO A 118 -2.31 -30.99 -1.37
C PRO A 118 -3.08 -31.93 -0.43
N ASP A 119 -2.58 -32.19 0.77
CA ASP A 119 -3.25 -33.02 1.78
C ASP A 119 -4.28 -32.23 2.61
N LEU A 120 -4.33 -30.90 2.44
CA LEU A 120 -5.25 -30.04 3.17
C LEU A 120 -6.31 -29.44 2.25
N LYS A 121 -7.56 -29.46 2.73
CA LYS A 121 -8.67 -28.82 2.01
C LYS A 121 -8.47 -27.32 1.89
N VAL A 122 -8.73 -26.75 0.70
CA VAL A 122 -8.77 -25.31 0.49
C VAL A 122 -10.18 -24.77 0.72
N MET A 123 -10.28 -23.73 1.52
CA MET A 123 -11.49 -22.96 1.74
C MET A 123 -11.34 -21.59 1.10
N THR A 124 -12.44 -21.00 0.66
CA THR A 124 -12.46 -19.64 0.12
C THR A 124 -13.24 -18.70 1.04
N SER A 125 -12.71 -17.49 1.22
CA SER A 125 -13.41 -16.38 1.88
C SER A 125 -13.59 -15.25 0.86
N TRP A 126 -14.79 -14.68 0.82
CA TRP A 126 -15.19 -13.74 -0.22
C TRP A 126 -15.64 -12.41 0.39
N ASP A 127 -15.16 -11.33 -0.20
CA ASP A 127 -15.75 -10.00 -0.09
C ASP A 127 -16.28 -9.63 -1.48
N ILE A 128 -17.61 -9.59 -1.63
CA ILE A 128 -18.25 -9.46 -2.93
C ILE A 128 -18.60 -8.00 -3.19
N GLY A 129 -17.89 -7.37 -4.14
CA GLY A 129 -18.19 -6.07 -4.70
C GLY A 129 -18.58 -6.14 -6.18
N TYR A 130 -19.25 -5.14 -6.69
CA TYR A 130 -19.54 -4.97 -8.12
C TYR A 130 -18.90 -3.70 -8.68
N SER A 131 -19.09 -2.57 -8.02
CA SER A 131 -18.46 -1.28 -8.37
C SER A 131 -17.08 -1.13 -7.75
N ASP A 132 -16.84 -1.81 -6.66
CA ASP A 132 -15.57 -2.04 -6.00
C ASP A 132 -15.08 -3.47 -6.27
N ASP A 133 -13.89 -3.80 -5.79
CA ASP A 133 -13.29 -5.10 -6.03
C ASP A 133 -14.04 -6.21 -5.27
N THR A 134 -14.34 -7.31 -5.98
CA THR A 134 -14.55 -8.60 -5.32
C THR A 134 -13.20 -9.17 -4.93
N ALA A 135 -12.98 -9.42 -3.65
CA ALA A 135 -11.78 -10.05 -3.14
C ALA A 135 -12.03 -11.50 -2.72
N ILE A 136 -11.11 -12.40 -3.06
CA ILE A 136 -11.18 -13.83 -2.71
C ILE A 136 -9.87 -14.22 -2.04
N LEU A 137 -9.96 -14.82 -0.86
CA LEU A 137 -8.83 -15.46 -0.18
C LEU A 137 -8.95 -16.97 -0.30
N PHE A 138 -7.85 -17.63 -0.66
CA PHE A 138 -7.74 -19.10 -0.63
C PHE A 138 -6.97 -19.50 0.62
N VAL A 139 -7.58 -20.32 1.46
CA VAL A 139 -7.15 -20.54 2.83
C VAL A 139 -7.04 -22.02 3.14
N GLN A 140 -5.96 -22.41 3.79
CA GLN A 140 -5.81 -23.73 4.42
C GLN A 140 -5.65 -23.59 5.93
N VAL A 141 -6.12 -24.57 6.68
CA VAL A 141 -5.99 -24.60 8.15
C VAL A 141 -5.24 -25.86 8.57
N LEU A 142 -4.16 -25.66 9.32
CA LEU A 142 -3.36 -26.75 9.88
C LEU A 142 -3.06 -26.48 11.36
N ALA A 143 -3.49 -27.38 12.24
CA ALA A 143 -3.20 -27.33 13.68
C ALA A 143 -3.52 -25.98 14.34
N GLY A 144 -4.60 -25.31 13.90
CA GLY A 144 -5.01 -23.99 14.42
C GLY A 144 -4.32 -22.79 13.75
N GLU A 145 -3.38 -23.03 12.85
CA GLU A 145 -2.79 -21.99 11.99
C GLU A 145 -3.65 -21.79 10.75
N VAL A 146 -3.96 -20.53 10.41
CA VAL A 146 -4.68 -20.15 9.20
C VAL A 146 -3.65 -19.65 8.19
N ARG A 147 -3.56 -20.31 7.05
CA ARG A 147 -2.63 -20.00 5.96
C ARG A 147 -3.38 -19.45 4.76
N ILE A 148 -3.10 -18.23 4.35
CA ILE A 148 -3.58 -17.67 3.08
C ILE A 148 -2.56 -18.07 2.02
N ILE A 149 -2.96 -18.99 1.14
CA ILE A 149 -2.07 -19.57 0.12
C ILE A 149 -2.13 -18.83 -1.21
N ASP A 150 -3.26 -18.14 -1.48
CA ASP A 150 -3.46 -17.36 -2.69
C ASP A 150 -4.52 -16.29 -2.47
N THR A 151 -4.51 -15.24 -3.28
CA THR A 151 -5.49 -14.16 -3.25
C THR A 151 -5.87 -13.75 -4.67
N TYR A 152 -7.10 -13.29 -4.84
CA TYR A 152 -7.56 -12.69 -6.09
C TYR A 152 -8.40 -11.45 -5.79
N SER A 153 -8.25 -10.40 -6.59
CA SER A 153 -9.09 -9.19 -6.50
C SER A 153 -9.37 -8.67 -7.90
N SER A 154 -10.64 -8.34 -8.17
CA SER A 154 -11.06 -7.73 -9.42
C SER A 154 -12.45 -7.12 -9.30
N SER A 155 -12.72 -6.06 -10.08
CA SER A 155 -14.03 -5.39 -10.13
C SER A 155 -14.71 -5.56 -11.50
N GLY A 156 -16.02 -5.31 -11.53
CA GLY A 156 -16.80 -5.26 -12.76
C GLY A 156 -17.05 -6.61 -13.46
N ASN A 157 -16.75 -7.73 -12.81
CA ASN A 157 -16.96 -9.07 -13.37
C ASN A 157 -18.28 -9.68 -12.88
N ASN A 158 -18.83 -10.59 -13.68
CA ASN A 158 -20.01 -11.37 -13.32
C ASN A 158 -19.63 -12.65 -12.54
N LEU A 159 -20.63 -13.32 -11.97
CA LEU A 159 -20.41 -14.56 -11.19
C LEU A 159 -19.79 -15.70 -12.01
N ALA A 160 -20.04 -15.77 -13.33
CA ALA A 160 -19.46 -16.80 -14.17
C ALA A 160 -17.93 -16.68 -14.23
N HIS A 161 -17.39 -15.44 -14.30
CA HIS A 161 -15.96 -15.19 -14.25
C HIS A 161 -15.32 -15.78 -12.98
N TYR A 162 -15.94 -15.56 -11.83
CA TYR A 162 -15.39 -16.07 -10.56
C TYR A 162 -15.52 -17.59 -10.45
N ALA A 163 -16.60 -18.18 -11.00
CA ALA A 163 -16.75 -19.64 -11.08
C ALA A 163 -15.65 -20.27 -11.94
N GLU A 164 -15.36 -19.69 -13.11
CA GLU A 164 -14.27 -20.13 -13.99
C GLU A 164 -12.90 -19.97 -13.31
N LEU A 165 -12.68 -18.85 -12.60
CA LEU A 165 -11.45 -18.63 -11.82
C LEU A 165 -11.25 -19.75 -10.79
N ILE A 166 -12.26 -20.05 -9.97
CA ILE A 166 -12.18 -21.13 -8.97
C ILE A 166 -11.88 -22.46 -9.63
N ALA A 167 -12.62 -22.79 -10.71
CA ALA A 167 -12.43 -24.04 -11.44
C ALA A 167 -11.05 -24.18 -12.11
N SER A 168 -10.36 -23.06 -12.37
CA SER A 168 -9.02 -23.06 -12.95
C SER A 168 -7.89 -23.28 -11.93
N LYS A 169 -8.19 -23.17 -10.64
CA LYS A 169 -7.18 -23.34 -9.58
C LYS A 169 -6.85 -24.84 -9.38
N PRO A 170 -5.60 -25.16 -9.02
CA PRO A 170 -5.17 -26.54 -8.77
C PRO A 170 -5.54 -27.03 -7.36
N TYR A 171 -6.69 -26.59 -6.83
CA TYR A 171 -7.15 -26.90 -5.49
C TYR A 171 -8.42 -27.77 -5.55
N ASP A 172 -8.55 -28.70 -4.60
CA ASP A 172 -9.75 -29.52 -4.35
C ASP A 172 -10.58 -28.96 -3.19
#